data_bca4d5339559117c10840b11cdcf2e3c
#
_entry.id   bca4d5339559117c10840b11cdcf2e3c
#
_cell.length_a   1.000
_cell.length_b   1.000
_cell.length_c   1.000
_cell.angle_alpha   90.00
_cell.angle_beta   90.00
_cell.angle_gamma   90.00
#
_symmetry.space_group_name_H-M   'P 1'
#
loop_
_entity.id
_entity.type
_entity.pdbx_description
1 polymer ?
#
loop_
_entity_poly.entity_id
_entity_poly.type
_entity_poly.pdbx_seq_one_letter_code
_entity_poly.pdbx_strand_id
1 'polypeptide(L)'
;ICLDFLAGMTEVDETRLVVMGQSGGGTTSLFTGAVDQRVWATVPSCYFCTFRHSILAMAHCSCNYVPRLLEEGEMYDVAALIAPRLLYVIAGREDPIFPIEGVEVAYAKVQEAYEALDASTNLGLYVGPEGHRFYAAEVWDWLAQRL
;
A
#
# COMPACT_ATOMS: atom_id res chain seq x y z
N ILE A 1 7.58 -3.69 -16.86
CA ILE A 1 8.96 -3.38 -17.35
C ILE A 1 9.98 -3.48 -16.22
N CYS A 2 9.91 -2.68 -15.13
CA CYS A 2 10.92 -2.75 -14.04
C CYS A 2 10.94 -4.12 -13.36
N LEU A 3 9.78 -4.68 -13.04
CA LEU A 3 9.68 -6.02 -12.44
C LEU A 3 10.18 -7.11 -13.41
N ASP A 4 9.91 -6.99 -14.71
CA ASP A 4 10.42 -7.94 -15.72
C ASP A 4 11.93 -7.89 -15.80
N PHE A 5 12.51 -6.70 -15.73
CA PHE A 5 13.96 -6.51 -15.71
C PHE A 5 14.59 -7.16 -14.47
N LEU A 6 14.03 -6.87 -13.28
CA LEU A 6 14.54 -7.41 -12.01
C LEU A 6 14.41 -8.94 -11.98
N ALA A 7 13.26 -9.50 -12.37
CA ALA A 7 13.05 -10.93 -12.39
C ALA A 7 13.98 -11.69 -13.37
N GLY A 8 14.56 -10.97 -14.35
CA GLY A 8 15.56 -11.53 -15.26
C GLY A 8 17.01 -11.50 -14.77
N MET A 9 17.28 -10.91 -13.59
CA MET A 9 18.62 -10.79 -13.02
C MET A 9 18.96 -12.00 -12.16
N THR A 10 20.14 -12.55 -12.33
CA THR A 10 20.60 -13.74 -11.56
C THR A 10 20.82 -13.45 -10.08
N GLU A 11 21.03 -12.19 -9.72
CA GLU A 11 21.25 -11.73 -8.33
C GLU A 11 19.94 -11.46 -7.59
N VAL A 12 18.78 -11.51 -8.27
CA VAL A 12 17.47 -11.19 -7.71
C VAL A 12 16.67 -12.47 -7.47
N ASP A 13 16.12 -12.60 -6.28
CA ASP A 13 15.11 -13.61 -5.98
C ASP A 13 13.76 -13.15 -6.55
N GLU A 14 13.40 -13.65 -7.72
CA GLU A 14 12.16 -13.28 -8.41
C GLU A 14 10.89 -13.69 -7.65
N THR A 15 11.00 -14.59 -6.68
CA THR A 15 9.87 -15.03 -5.84
C THR A 15 9.59 -14.08 -4.66
N ARG A 16 10.48 -13.13 -4.40
CA ARG A 16 10.40 -12.20 -3.27
C ARG A 16 10.57 -10.73 -3.68
N LEU A 17 9.91 -10.35 -4.75
CA LEU A 17 9.92 -8.96 -5.21
C LEU A 17 9.11 -8.07 -4.27
N VAL A 18 9.71 -6.99 -3.79
CA VAL A 18 9.07 -6.01 -2.92
C VAL A 18 8.88 -4.69 -3.67
N VAL A 19 7.69 -4.11 -3.58
CA VAL A 19 7.42 -2.74 -4.05
C VAL A 19 7.14 -1.84 -2.86
N MET A 20 7.88 -0.74 -2.79
CA MET A 20 7.84 0.18 -1.65
C MET A 20 7.98 1.62 -2.14
N GLY A 21 7.24 2.54 -1.54
CA GLY A 21 7.39 3.95 -1.87
C GLY A 21 6.54 4.87 -1.02
N GLN A 22 6.94 6.15 -0.96
CA GLN A 22 6.25 7.19 -0.21
C GLN A 22 5.43 8.07 -1.15
N SER A 23 4.25 8.53 -0.71
CA SER A 23 3.41 9.49 -1.42
C SER A 23 3.12 9.03 -2.86
N GLY A 24 3.56 9.73 -3.90
CA GLY A 24 3.46 9.26 -5.30
C GLY A 24 4.14 7.91 -5.53
N GLY A 25 5.23 7.58 -4.81
CA GLY A 25 5.82 6.24 -4.77
C GLY A 25 4.90 5.24 -4.08
N GLY A 26 4.14 5.66 -3.07
CA GLY A 26 3.10 4.85 -2.42
C GLY A 26 1.95 4.53 -3.37
N THR A 27 1.53 5.50 -4.22
CA THR A 27 0.58 5.28 -5.31
C THR A 27 1.07 4.16 -6.22
N THR A 28 2.29 4.31 -6.74
CA THR A 28 2.89 3.32 -7.63
C THR A 28 2.99 1.94 -6.96
N SER A 29 3.41 1.90 -5.69
CA SER A 29 3.54 0.64 -4.96
C SER A 29 2.19 -0.06 -4.77
N LEU A 30 1.16 0.67 -4.31
CA LEU A 30 -0.17 0.11 -4.07
C LEU A 30 -0.77 -0.49 -5.35
N PHE A 31 -0.80 0.29 -6.44
CA PHE A 31 -1.36 -0.18 -7.70
C PHE A 31 -0.52 -1.28 -8.33
N THR A 32 0.81 -1.23 -8.25
CA THR A 32 1.67 -2.31 -8.74
C THR A 32 1.42 -3.60 -7.98
N GLY A 33 1.36 -3.54 -6.64
CA GLY A 33 1.03 -4.70 -5.82
C GLY A 33 -0.34 -5.29 -6.13
N ALA A 34 -1.33 -4.44 -6.41
CA ALA A 34 -2.68 -4.88 -6.75
C ALA A 34 -2.75 -5.61 -8.09
N VAL A 35 -2.02 -5.14 -9.13
CA VAL A 35 -2.15 -5.66 -10.50
C VAL A 35 -1.10 -6.70 -10.88
N ASP A 36 0.05 -6.77 -10.21
CA ASP A 36 1.11 -7.73 -10.53
C ASP A 36 1.26 -8.77 -9.41
N GLN A 37 0.85 -9.99 -9.70
CA GLN A 37 0.85 -11.09 -8.72
C GLN A 37 2.26 -11.58 -8.35
N ARG A 38 3.31 -11.20 -9.07
CA ARG A 38 4.71 -11.52 -8.74
C ARG A 38 5.23 -10.72 -7.56
N VAL A 39 4.55 -9.59 -7.23
CA VAL A 39 4.91 -8.80 -6.06
C VAL A 39 4.60 -9.59 -4.80
N TRP A 40 5.65 -9.96 -4.07
CA TRP A 40 5.56 -10.70 -2.82
C TRP A 40 5.11 -9.81 -1.67
N ALA A 41 5.63 -8.57 -1.58
CA ALA A 41 5.25 -7.61 -0.55
C ALA A 41 5.05 -6.20 -1.11
N THR A 42 4.01 -5.53 -0.63
CA THR A 42 3.63 -4.17 -1.02
C THR A 42 3.67 -3.25 0.20
N VAL A 43 4.40 -2.13 0.08
CA VAL A 43 4.58 -1.19 1.20
C VAL A 43 4.26 0.25 0.74
N PRO A 44 2.98 0.64 0.70
CA PRO A 44 2.60 2.04 0.48
C PRO A 44 2.85 2.85 1.75
N SER A 45 3.66 3.90 1.64
CA SER A 45 3.91 4.85 2.73
C SER A 45 3.24 6.18 2.44
N CYS A 46 2.45 6.69 3.38
CA CYS A 46 1.74 7.97 3.30
C CYS A 46 1.02 8.15 1.94
N TYR A 47 0.28 7.13 1.56
CA TYR A 47 -0.62 7.15 0.40
C TYR A 47 -1.95 6.45 0.68
N PHE A 48 -1.93 5.32 1.40
CA PHE A 48 -3.11 4.54 1.70
C PHE A 48 -4.09 5.32 2.62
N CYS A 49 -5.34 5.43 2.15
CA CYS A 49 -6.42 6.18 2.82
C CYS A 49 -7.74 5.78 2.18
N THR A 50 -8.82 6.53 2.37
CA THR A 50 -9.92 6.50 1.41
C THR A 50 -9.74 7.62 0.38
N PHE A 51 -10.22 7.43 -0.85
CA PHE A 51 -10.21 8.51 -1.85
C PHE A 51 -10.96 9.75 -1.35
N ARG A 52 -12.05 9.56 -0.58
CA ARG A 52 -12.86 10.65 -0.05
C ARG A 52 -12.10 11.55 0.91
N HIS A 53 -11.27 10.95 1.80
CA HIS A 53 -10.55 11.72 2.83
C HIS A 53 -9.26 12.36 2.30
N SER A 54 -8.78 11.95 1.14
CA SER A 54 -7.53 12.47 0.56
C SER A 54 -7.73 12.99 -0.85
N ILE A 55 -7.72 12.13 -1.87
CA ILE A 55 -7.69 12.52 -3.30
C ILE A 55 -8.84 13.46 -3.70
N LEU A 56 -10.02 13.29 -3.11
CA LEU A 56 -11.18 14.14 -3.36
C LEU A 56 -11.32 15.32 -2.41
N ALA A 57 -10.58 15.31 -1.30
CA ALA A 57 -10.68 16.36 -0.28
C ALA A 57 -9.79 17.57 -0.57
N MET A 58 -8.76 17.39 -1.39
CA MET A 58 -7.79 18.44 -1.74
C MET A 58 -7.21 18.24 -3.15
N ALA A 59 -6.48 19.22 -3.64
CA ALA A 59 -5.82 19.12 -4.95
C ALA A 59 -4.60 18.17 -4.87
N HIS A 60 -4.57 17.22 -5.77
CA HIS A 60 -3.46 16.28 -5.96
C HIS A 60 -2.89 16.36 -7.38
N CYS A 61 -1.78 15.65 -7.62
CA CYS A 61 -1.24 15.45 -8.94
C CYS A 61 -2.28 14.73 -9.83
N SER A 62 -2.34 15.10 -11.11
CA SER A 62 -3.31 14.55 -12.06
C SER A 62 -3.27 13.02 -12.20
N CYS A 63 -2.13 12.40 -11.90
CA CYS A 63 -1.97 10.93 -11.89
C CYS A 63 -2.84 10.20 -10.86
N ASN A 64 -3.36 10.91 -9.84
CA ASN A 64 -4.27 10.34 -8.84
C ASN A 64 -5.73 10.32 -9.30
N TYR A 65 -6.08 11.05 -10.36
CA TYR A 65 -7.44 11.15 -10.87
C TYR A 65 -7.65 10.19 -12.04
N VAL A 66 -7.70 8.89 -11.71
CA VAL A 66 -7.99 7.87 -12.72
C VAL A 66 -9.48 7.93 -13.08
N PRO A 67 -9.83 8.19 -14.36
CA PRO A 67 -11.22 8.30 -14.77
C PRO A 67 -12.02 7.05 -14.40
N ARG A 68 -13.17 7.26 -13.77
CA ARG A 68 -14.14 6.23 -13.40
C ARG A 68 -13.68 5.24 -12.30
N LEU A 69 -12.47 5.37 -11.74
CA LEU A 69 -11.99 4.45 -10.69
C LEU A 69 -12.96 4.39 -9.50
N LEU A 70 -13.53 5.52 -9.10
CA LEU A 70 -14.51 5.59 -8.00
C LEU A 70 -15.88 4.99 -8.32
N GLU A 71 -16.18 4.70 -9.58
CA GLU A 71 -17.38 3.94 -9.96
C GLU A 71 -17.17 2.45 -9.71
N GLU A 72 -15.90 1.99 -9.72
CA GLU A 72 -15.53 0.59 -9.52
C GLU A 72 -15.22 0.26 -8.04
N GLY A 73 -14.68 1.21 -7.28
CA GLY A 73 -14.34 0.99 -5.88
C GLY A 73 -13.59 2.12 -5.21
N GLU A 74 -13.28 1.92 -3.95
CA GLU A 74 -12.46 2.78 -3.12
C GLU A 74 -11.01 2.29 -3.06
N MET A 75 -10.11 3.06 -2.46
CA MET A 75 -8.69 2.71 -2.35
C MET A 75 -8.48 1.39 -1.59
N TYR A 76 -9.32 1.09 -0.62
CA TYR A 76 -9.26 -0.18 0.11
C TYR A 76 -9.67 -1.38 -0.76
N ASP A 77 -10.53 -1.21 -1.76
CA ASP A 77 -10.87 -2.27 -2.71
C ASP A 77 -9.68 -2.61 -3.60
N VAL A 78 -8.93 -1.58 -4.04
CA VAL A 78 -7.65 -1.78 -4.75
C VAL A 78 -6.64 -2.51 -3.86
N ALA A 79 -6.51 -2.11 -2.58
CA ALA A 79 -5.60 -2.76 -1.64
C ALA A 79 -6.00 -4.22 -1.34
N ALA A 80 -7.29 -4.52 -1.30
CA ALA A 80 -7.79 -5.87 -1.08
C ALA A 80 -7.39 -6.85 -2.20
N LEU A 81 -7.11 -6.39 -3.42
CA LEU A 81 -6.58 -7.22 -4.51
C LEU A 81 -5.17 -7.76 -4.23
N ILE A 82 -4.46 -7.20 -3.24
CA ILE A 82 -3.15 -7.70 -2.83
C ILE A 82 -3.27 -8.97 -2.00
N ALA A 83 -4.37 -9.14 -1.26
CA ALA A 83 -4.59 -10.32 -0.43
C ALA A 83 -4.55 -11.63 -1.26
N PRO A 84 -3.99 -12.72 -0.71
CA PRO A 84 -3.42 -12.90 0.63
C PRO A 84 -1.93 -12.53 0.75
N ARG A 85 -1.32 -11.89 -0.26
CA ARG A 85 0.09 -11.48 -0.27
C ARG A 85 0.36 -10.41 0.80
N LEU A 86 1.64 -10.13 1.06
CA LEU A 86 2.04 -9.20 2.12
C LEU A 86 1.68 -7.75 1.76
N LEU A 87 0.98 -7.07 2.66
CA LEU A 87 0.68 -5.64 2.58
C LEU A 87 1.04 -4.98 3.92
N TYR A 88 1.97 -4.03 3.89
CA TYR A 88 2.35 -3.25 5.07
C TYR A 88 2.14 -1.76 4.82
N VAL A 89 1.11 -1.20 5.42
CA VAL A 89 0.77 0.22 5.30
C VAL A 89 1.60 1.04 6.29
N ILE A 90 2.18 2.13 5.82
CA ILE A 90 2.84 3.13 6.66
C ILE A 90 2.07 4.44 6.55
N ALA A 91 1.63 4.98 7.69
CA ALA A 91 0.91 6.25 7.78
C ALA A 91 1.57 7.20 8.78
N GLY A 92 1.33 8.49 8.66
CA GLY A 92 1.66 9.51 9.67
C GLY A 92 0.42 9.91 10.45
N ARG A 93 0.53 10.02 11.77
CA ARG A 93 -0.60 10.42 12.63
C ARG A 93 -1.09 11.84 12.33
N GLU A 94 -0.17 12.72 11.97
CA GLU A 94 -0.42 14.13 11.68
C GLU A 94 -0.30 14.42 10.17
N ASP A 95 -0.49 13.41 9.31
CA ASP A 95 -0.43 13.59 7.86
C ASP A 95 -1.66 14.39 7.37
N PRO A 96 -1.47 15.63 6.88
CA PRO A 96 -2.58 16.45 6.43
C PRO A 96 -3.09 16.05 5.04
N ILE A 97 -2.34 15.21 4.31
CA ILE A 97 -2.64 14.81 2.92
C ILE A 97 -3.40 13.48 2.93
N PHE A 98 -3.01 12.56 3.81
CA PHE A 98 -3.64 11.25 4.02
C PHE A 98 -4.04 11.12 5.50
N PRO A 99 -5.15 11.78 5.91
CA PRO A 99 -5.56 11.85 7.30
C PRO A 99 -5.78 10.48 7.93
N ILE A 100 -5.35 10.34 9.19
CA ILE A 100 -5.38 9.06 9.91
C ILE A 100 -6.78 8.47 10.00
N GLU A 101 -7.82 9.29 10.09
CA GLU A 101 -9.21 8.83 10.13
C GLU A 101 -9.59 8.08 8.85
N GLY A 102 -9.14 8.57 7.71
CA GLY A 102 -9.36 7.91 6.42
C GLY A 102 -8.51 6.64 6.24
N VAL A 103 -7.31 6.62 6.83
CA VAL A 103 -6.44 5.43 6.89
C VAL A 103 -7.11 4.33 7.72
N GLU A 104 -7.60 4.66 8.91
CA GLU A 104 -8.26 3.70 9.81
C GLU A 104 -9.51 3.10 9.19
N VAL A 105 -10.34 3.91 8.53
CA VAL A 105 -11.52 3.44 7.80
C VAL A 105 -11.13 2.47 6.68
N ALA A 106 -10.13 2.84 5.87
CA ALA A 106 -9.68 2.01 4.76
C ALA A 106 -9.01 0.73 5.25
N TYR A 107 -8.20 0.80 6.31
CA TYR A 107 -7.50 -0.35 6.87
C TYR A 107 -8.48 -1.39 7.41
N ALA A 108 -9.51 -0.96 8.13
CA ALA A 108 -10.56 -1.86 8.63
C ALA A 108 -11.23 -2.66 7.49
N LYS A 109 -11.43 -2.05 6.32
CA LYS A 109 -11.99 -2.73 5.14
C LYS A 109 -11.03 -3.75 4.53
N VAL A 110 -9.75 -3.45 4.49
CA VAL A 110 -8.74 -4.41 4.03
C VAL A 110 -8.59 -5.57 5.01
N GLN A 111 -8.71 -5.31 6.33
CA GLN A 111 -8.71 -6.38 7.33
C GLN A 111 -9.81 -7.41 7.08
N GLU A 112 -11.05 -6.98 6.78
CA GLU A 112 -12.16 -7.88 6.43
C GLU A 112 -11.77 -8.82 5.27
N ALA A 113 -11.08 -8.31 4.23
CA ALA A 113 -10.65 -9.11 3.09
C ALA A 113 -9.54 -10.13 3.46
N TYR A 114 -8.57 -9.71 4.27
CA TYR A 114 -7.49 -10.60 4.73
C TYR A 114 -8.00 -11.68 5.70
N GLU A 115 -8.96 -11.34 6.57
CA GLU A 115 -9.62 -12.30 7.47
C GLU A 115 -10.39 -13.34 6.68
N ALA A 116 -11.13 -12.94 5.65
CA ALA A 116 -11.89 -13.86 4.78
C ALA A 116 -11.01 -14.87 4.03
N LEU A 117 -9.71 -14.59 3.91
CA LEU A 117 -8.71 -15.45 3.26
C LEU A 117 -7.76 -16.14 4.24
N ASP A 118 -8.04 -16.10 5.56
CA ASP A 118 -7.18 -16.62 6.63
C ASP A 118 -5.74 -16.08 6.57
N ALA A 119 -5.58 -14.83 6.12
CA ALA A 119 -4.28 -14.19 5.86
C ALA A 119 -3.99 -12.95 6.73
N SER A 120 -4.67 -12.79 7.86
CA SER A 120 -4.57 -11.60 8.73
C SER A 120 -3.15 -11.27 9.16
N THR A 121 -2.27 -12.27 9.30
CA THR A 121 -0.85 -12.08 9.65
C THR A 121 -0.03 -11.44 8.53
N ASN A 122 -0.55 -11.43 7.30
CA ASN A 122 0.10 -10.85 6.12
C ASN A 122 -0.24 -9.37 5.91
N LEU A 123 -1.10 -8.82 6.77
CA LEU A 123 -1.45 -7.42 6.77
C LEU A 123 -0.83 -6.71 7.97
N GLY A 124 -0.20 -5.56 7.75
CA GLY A 124 0.39 -4.73 8.79
C GLY A 124 0.10 -3.24 8.60
N LEU A 125 0.05 -2.51 9.72
CA LEU A 125 -0.06 -1.06 9.74
C LEU A 125 0.90 -0.49 10.79
N TYR A 126 1.69 0.48 10.36
CA TYR A 126 2.45 1.34 11.26
C TYR A 126 1.98 2.79 11.15
N VAL A 127 1.69 3.40 12.28
CA VAL A 127 1.33 4.82 12.35
C VAL A 127 2.45 5.57 13.06
N GLY A 128 3.26 6.27 12.29
CA GLY A 128 4.32 7.13 12.81
C GLY A 128 3.76 8.37 13.53
N PRO A 129 4.52 8.97 14.47
CA PRO A 129 4.02 10.03 15.35
C PRO A 129 3.82 11.38 14.65
N GLU A 130 4.46 11.61 13.51
CA GLU A 130 4.46 12.89 12.80
C GLU A 130 3.59 12.84 11.53
N GLY A 131 3.83 13.79 10.59
CA GLY A 131 3.07 13.94 9.36
C GLY A 131 3.57 13.11 8.17
N HIS A 132 3.58 13.72 7.00
CA HIS A 132 3.81 13.09 5.69
C HIS A 132 5.28 12.71 5.46
N ARG A 133 5.72 11.57 6.00
CA ARG A 133 7.10 11.08 5.87
C ARG A 133 7.19 9.56 5.88
N PHE A 134 8.31 9.03 5.38
CA PHE A 134 8.57 7.59 5.40
C PHE A 134 9.12 7.12 6.74
N TYR A 135 8.41 6.21 7.39
CA TYR A 135 8.81 5.59 8.66
C TYR A 135 9.30 4.16 8.39
N ALA A 136 10.61 4.03 8.07
CA ALA A 136 11.16 2.79 7.54
C ALA A 136 11.51 1.72 8.58
N ALA A 137 11.72 2.09 9.84
CA ALA A 137 12.34 1.19 10.83
C ALA A 137 11.54 -0.12 11.01
N GLU A 138 10.26 0.00 11.26
CA GLU A 138 9.39 -1.14 11.58
C GLU A 138 9.19 -2.11 10.41
N VAL A 139 9.17 -1.61 9.18
CA VAL A 139 8.88 -2.43 8.00
C VAL A 139 9.97 -3.45 7.71
N TRP A 140 11.23 -3.12 7.97
CA TRP A 140 12.34 -4.04 7.72
C TRP A 140 12.28 -5.25 8.65
N ASP A 141 12.00 -5.03 9.93
CA ASP A 141 11.86 -6.12 10.90
C ASP A 141 10.63 -6.98 10.58
N TRP A 142 9.53 -6.32 10.15
CA TRP A 142 8.31 -7.04 9.76
C TRP A 142 8.51 -7.91 8.52
N LEU A 143 9.23 -7.43 7.50
CA LEU A 143 9.58 -8.20 6.31
C LEU A 143 10.57 -9.33 6.64
N ALA A 144 11.59 -9.04 7.45
CA ALA A 144 12.61 -10.03 7.80
C ALA A 144 12.04 -11.25 8.55
N GLN A 145 10.99 -11.09 9.33
CA GLN A 145 10.30 -12.18 10.02
C GLN A 145 9.52 -13.11 9.07
N ARG A 146 9.40 -12.76 7.79
CA ARG A 146 8.62 -13.48 6.77
C ARG A 146 9.48 -14.01 5.62
N LEU A 147 10.79 -13.76 5.68
CA LEU A 147 11.79 -14.32 4.78
C LEU A 147 12.15 -15.77 5.17
#